data_60815f3e9538f5c7887fa205f389b89b
#
_entry.id   60815f3e9538f5c7887fa205f389b89b
#
_cell.length_a   1.000
_cell.length_b   1.000
_cell.length_c   1.000
_cell.angle_alpha   90.00
_cell.angle_beta   90.00
_cell.angle_gamma   90.00
#
_symmetry.space_group_name_H-M   'P 1'
#
loop_
_entity.id
_entity.type
_entity.pdbx_description
1 polymer ?
#
loop_
_entity_poly.entity_id
_entity_poly.type
_entity_poly.pdbx_seq_one_letter_code
_entity_poly.pdbx_strand_id
1 'polypeptide(L)'
;GDPMRDEDGSEYDEEEDSDYDEDEDEDEDEDEDEDEDDNKDTHQIEEDIAKQQSTLDEIRKTFEGILEKDNTNKIALTGLKDLEAKEKELKKQLNKKVKSQKNKNTNAFKKLINKKSLLNDYAYFKDKMTIEEQKRVISEVEEINKINIVQKPYRLTLLEADIPVHLKSIALSKISSLRHMDPGNGEYYKVKNWVDTFMQIPFNRYKTLPLSIENGINDCHDYMANSKAILDQAVYGLNDAKLQIMQMVGQWISNPTSVGTAIAIKGPMGTGKTTLVKEGISKILNRDFAFIALGGATDSSFLEGHSYTYEGSTWGKIVDILVKTKSMNPVIYFDEL
;
A
#
# COMPACT_ATOMS: atom_id res chain seq x y z
N GLY A 1 -45.20 14.34 -56.03
CA GLY A 1 -45.08 15.77 -56.11
C GLY A 1 -43.81 16.18 -55.34
N ASP A 2 -42.74 16.31 -56.08
CA ASP A 2 -41.51 17.09 -55.76
C ASP A 2 -41.85 18.60 -55.75
N PRO A 3 -40.91 19.46 -55.43
CA PRO A 3 -39.86 19.58 -54.39
C PRO A 3 -39.92 20.97 -53.72
N MET A 4 -39.14 21.20 -52.66
CA MET A 4 -38.49 22.50 -52.47
C MET A 4 -37.16 22.32 -51.69
N ARG A 5 -36.10 22.72 -52.35
CA ARG A 5 -34.80 23.09 -51.83
C ARG A 5 -34.99 24.35 -50.98
N ASP A 6 -34.24 24.44 -49.88
CA ASP A 6 -33.60 25.67 -49.47
C ASP A 6 -32.17 25.34 -49.00
N GLU A 7 -31.29 26.01 -49.68
CA GLU A 7 -29.87 26.17 -49.45
C GLU A 7 -29.68 27.03 -48.20
N ASP A 8 -28.89 26.56 -47.23
CA ASP A 8 -28.04 27.49 -46.50
C ASP A 8 -26.77 26.75 -46.06
N GLY A 9 -25.69 27.13 -46.74
CA GLY A 9 -24.36 26.66 -46.45
C GLY A 9 -23.80 27.39 -45.23
N SER A 10 -23.42 26.60 -44.25
CA SER A 10 -22.39 27.01 -43.31
C SER A 10 -21.36 25.90 -43.23
N GLU A 11 -20.25 26.16 -43.92
CA GLU A 11 -18.99 25.45 -43.73
C GLU A 11 -18.58 25.62 -42.27
N TYR A 12 -18.55 24.51 -41.53
CA TYR A 12 -17.79 24.44 -40.31
C TYR A 12 -16.45 23.83 -40.68
N ASP A 13 -15.41 24.64 -40.61
CA ASP A 13 -14.03 24.26 -40.66
C ASP A 13 -13.79 23.25 -39.50
N GLU A 14 -13.65 21.97 -39.82
CA GLU A 14 -13.04 20.97 -38.98
C GLU A 14 -11.52 21.26 -38.98
N GLU A 15 -11.06 22.08 -38.02
CA GLU A 15 -9.66 22.09 -37.66
C GLU A 15 -9.35 20.73 -37.00
N GLU A 16 -8.75 19.85 -37.78
CA GLU A 16 -8.08 18.65 -37.34
C GLU A 16 -6.89 19.05 -36.47
N ASP A 17 -7.09 19.10 -35.16
CA ASP A 17 -6.00 19.00 -34.19
C ASP A 17 -5.56 17.53 -34.10
N SER A 18 -4.84 17.05 -35.09
CA SER A 18 -4.08 15.81 -35.06
C SER A 18 -2.60 16.11 -34.83
N ASP A 19 -2.27 16.53 -33.62
CA ASP A 19 -0.90 16.46 -33.11
C ASP A 19 -0.83 15.38 -31.98
N TYR A 20 -1.06 14.12 -32.37
CA TYR A 20 -0.46 13.01 -31.67
C TYR A 20 0.85 12.71 -32.36
N ASP A 21 1.92 13.35 -31.90
CA ASP A 21 3.27 12.85 -32.14
C ASP A 21 3.34 11.43 -31.51
N GLU A 22 3.08 10.43 -32.34
CA GLU A 22 3.59 9.07 -32.14
C GLU A 22 5.13 9.16 -32.27
N ASP A 23 5.79 9.59 -31.18
CA ASP A 23 7.18 9.26 -31.00
C ASP A 23 7.25 7.72 -30.90
N GLU A 24 7.36 7.07 -32.04
CA GLU A 24 7.91 5.75 -32.20
C GLU A 24 9.35 5.81 -31.67
N ASP A 25 9.50 5.66 -30.34
CA ASP A 25 10.76 5.29 -29.74
C ASP A 25 11.08 3.85 -30.20
N GLU A 26 11.59 3.73 -31.42
CA GLU A 26 12.45 2.63 -31.81
C GLU A 26 13.73 2.72 -30.95
N ASP A 27 13.63 2.42 -29.68
CA ASP A 27 14.77 2.05 -28.84
C ASP A 27 15.21 0.65 -29.28
N GLU A 28 16.11 0.65 -30.28
CA GLU A 28 16.94 -0.50 -30.61
C GLU A 28 17.55 -1.07 -29.32
N ASP A 29 17.15 -2.32 -28.98
CA ASP A 29 17.75 -3.19 -27.98
C ASP A 29 19.19 -3.58 -28.46
N GLU A 30 20.11 -2.63 -28.45
CA GLU A 30 21.55 -2.85 -28.55
C GLU A 30 22.20 -2.24 -27.31
N ASP A 31 22.24 -3.00 -26.20
CA ASP A 31 23.24 -2.87 -25.12
C ASP A 31 22.98 -3.93 -24.03
N GLU A 32 22.92 -5.19 -24.43
CA GLU A 32 23.01 -6.35 -23.54
C GLU A 32 24.44 -6.94 -23.56
N ASP A 33 25.46 -6.23 -23.30
CA ASP A 33 26.74 -6.86 -22.92
C ASP A 33 27.78 -5.75 -22.65
N GLU A 34 27.80 -5.25 -21.45
CA GLU A 34 28.95 -4.62 -20.79
C GLU A 34 28.48 -3.87 -19.56
N ASP A 35 28.38 -4.51 -18.40
CA ASP A 35 28.36 -3.79 -17.11
C ASP A 35 28.29 -4.75 -15.90
N GLU A 36 29.30 -5.63 -15.76
CA GLU A 36 29.55 -6.29 -14.44
C GLU A 36 30.31 -5.41 -13.44
N ASP A 37 30.74 -4.19 -13.81
CA ASP A 37 31.64 -3.37 -12.98
C ASP A 37 31.06 -2.05 -12.47
N ASP A 38 29.77 -1.76 -12.69
CA ASP A 38 29.17 -0.42 -12.39
C ASP A 38 28.37 -0.36 -11.08
N ASN A 39 28.60 -1.28 -10.15
CA ASN A 39 27.93 -1.29 -8.84
C ASN A 39 28.64 -0.44 -7.78
N LYS A 40 29.42 0.56 -8.19
CA LYS A 40 29.91 1.60 -7.28
C LYS A 40 28.76 2.53 -6.92
N ASP A 41 28.46 2.59 -5.65
CA ASP A 41 27.45 3.47 -5.06
C ASP A 41 27.58 4.91 -5.63
N THR A 42 26.49 5.51 -6.08
CA THR A 42 26.49 6.89 -6.61
C THR A 42 27.15 7.87 -5.67
N HIS A 43 27.06 7.65 -4.36
CA HIS A 43 27.75 8.42 -3.34
C HIS A 43 29.28 8.31 -3.49
N GLN A 44 29.81 7.16 -3.83
CA GLN A 44 31.23 6.94 -4.04
C GLN A 44 31.74 7.64 -5.29
N ILE A 45 30.90 7.68 -6.34
CA ILE A 45 31.22 8.40 -7.59
C ILE A 45 31.20 9.91 -7.38
N GLU A 46 30.25 10.43 -6.59
CA GLU A 46 30.17 11.84 -6.23
C GLU A 46 31.34 12.25 -5.32
N GLU A 47 31.72 11.41 -4.36
CA GLU A 47 32.93 11.64 -3.53
C GLU A 47 34.23 11.65 -4.34
N ASP A 48 34.40 10.72 -5.29
CA ASP A 48 35.59 10.68 -6.14
C ASP A 48 35.69 11.92 -7.04
N ILE A 49 34.57 12.37 -7.58
CA ILE A 49 34.50 13.59 -8.39
C ILE A 49 34.72 14.82 -7.54
N ALA A 50 34.15 14.91 -6.34
CA ALA A 50 34.37 16.01 -5.40
C ALA A 50 35.86 16.11 -4.98
N LYS A 51 36.53 14.98 -4.75
CA LYS A 51 37.97 14.94 -4.49
C LYS A 51 38.79 15.45 -5.68
N GLN A 52 38.42 15.04 -6.90
CA GLN A 52 39.08 15.54 -8.10
C GLN A 52 38.83 17.04 -8.33
N GLN A 53 37.66 17.54 -8.05
CA GLN A 53 37.36 18.99 -8.10
C GLN A 53 38.16 19.78 -7.07
N SER A 54 38.26 19.29 -5.83
CA SER A 54 39.07 19.91 -4.79
C SER A 54 40.55 20.01 -5.18
N THR A 55 41.12 18.99 -5.79
CA THR A 55 42.50 19.01 -6.29
C THR A 55 42.69 19.97 -7.46
N LEU A 56 41.72 20.11 -8.34
CA LEU A 56 41.79 21.09 -9.44
C LEU A 56 41.66 22.51 -8.92
N ASP A 57 40.85 22.75 -7.89
CA ASP A 57 40.73 24.06 -7.22
C ASP A 57 42.03 24.48 -6.51
N GLU A 58 42.75 23.53 -5.89
CA GLU A 58 44.07 23.82 -5.28
C GLU A 58 45.10 24.17 -6.35
N ILE A 59 45.13 23.44 -7.46
CA ILE A 59 46.03 23.74 -8.56
C ILE A 59 45.68 25.10 -9.21
N ARG A 60 44.42 25.43 -9.32
CA ARG A 60 43.92 26.73 -9.83
C ARG A 60 44.43 27.85 -8.98
N LYS A 61 44.31 27.77 -7.64
CA LYS A 61 44.83 28.77 -6.71
C LYS A 61 46.34 28.96 -6.83
N THR A 62 47.09 27.89 -7.11
CA THR A 62 48.54 28.01 -7.31
C THR A 62 48.91 28.76 -8.61
N PHE A 63 48.19 28.51 -9.71
CA PHE A 63 48.38 29.23 -10.96
C PHE A 63 47.92 30.70 -10.87
N GLU A 64 46.81 30.98 -10.20
CA GLU A 64 46.34 32.34 -9.92
C GLU A 64 47.36 33.13 -9.08
N GLY A 65 47.95 32.54 -8.05
CA GLY A 65 48.98 33.14 -7.23
C GLY A 65 50.33 33.38 -8.00
N ILE A 66 50.61 32.60 -9.04
CA ILE A 66 51.74 32.85 -9.93
C ILE A 66 51.44 34.05 -10.86
N LEU A 67 50.21 34.15 -11.35
CA LEU A 67 49.75 35.25 -12.23
C LEU A 67 49.65 36.59 -11.49
N GLU A 68 49.36 36.58 -10.19
CA GLU A 68 49.40 37.79 -9.35
C GLU A 68 50.83 38.39 -9.25
N LYS A 69 51.85 37.52 -9.36
CA LYS A 69 53.27 37.96 -9.29
C LYS A 69 53.84 38.30 -10.66
N ASP A 70 53.42 37.62 -11.72
CA ASP A 70 53.85 37.84 -13.09
C ASP A 70 52.67 37.58 -14.06
N ASN A 71 51.98 38.65 -14.43
CA ASN A 71 50.75 38.62 -15.26
C ASN A 71 51.03 38.21 -16.74
N THR A 72 52.30 38.05 -17.13
CA THR A 72 52.68 37.65 -18.49
C THR A 72 53.16 36.20 -18.56
N ASN A 73 53.08 35.43 -17.50
CA ASN A 73 53.54 34.05 -17.45
C ASN A 73 52.71 33.13 -18.36
N LYS A 74 53.25 32.78 -19.54
CA LYS A 74 52.56 31.96 -20.50
C LYS A 74 52.25 30.56 -20.01
N ILE A 75 53.06 30.01 -19.09
CA ILE A 75 52.88 28.64 -18.57
C ILE A 75 51.67 28.65 -17.64
N ALA A 76 51.49 29.64 -16.78
CA ALA A 76 50.36 29.74 -15.90
C ALA A 76 49.04 30.02 -16.66
N LEU A 77 49.08 30.83 -17.71
CA LEU A 77 47.92 31.03 -18.60
C LEU A 77 47.48 29.81 -19.37
N THR A 78 48.45 28.99 -19.85
CA THR A 78 48.14 27.72 -20.53
C THR A 78 47.58 26.70 -19.53
N GLY A 79 48.19 26.62 -18.34
CA GLY A 79 47.74 25.74 -17.27
C GLY A 79 46.28 26.01 -16.79
N LEU A 80 45.89 27.31 -16.70
CA LEU A 80 44.50 27.65 -16.39
C LEU A 80 43.51 27.24 -17.47
N LYS A 81 43.88 27.40 -18.75
CA LYS A 81 43.03 26.91 -19.86
C LYS A 81 42.87 25.40 -19.90
N ASP A 82 43.93 24.67 -19.58
CA ASP A 82 43.89 23.22 -19.48
C ASP A 82 43.06 22.74 -18.29
N LEU A 83 43.08 23.47 -17.15
CA LEU A 83 42.22 23.22 -16.01
C LEU A 83 40.74 23.47 -16.33
N GLU A 84 40.40 24.57 -16.98
CA GLU A 84 39.04 24.86 -17.43
C GLU A 84 38.48 23.79 -18.36
N ALA A 85 39.34 23.29 -19.27
CA ALA A 85 38.97 22.19 -20.16
C ALA A 85 38.71 20.88 -19.39
N LYS A 86 39.53 20.56 -18.39
CA LYS A 86 39.36 19.38 -17.51
C LYS A 86 38.11 19.51 -16.63
N GLU A 87 37.86 20.67 -16.04
CA GLU A 87 36.64 20.91 -15.27
C GLU A 87 35.38 20.72 -16.10
N LYS A 88 35.39 21.21 -17.35
CA LYS A 88 34.28 21.05 -18.28
C LYS A 88 34.06 19.59 -18.67
N GLU A 89 35.14 18.86 -18.86
CA GLU A 89 35.08 17.43 -19.16
C GLU A 89 34.55 16.61 -17.95
N LEU A 90 35.01 16.91 -16.74
CA LEU A 90 34.53 16.28 -15.51
C LEU A 90 33.02 16.52 -15.30
N LYS A 91 32.56 17.77 -15.50
CA LYS A 91 31.13 18.10 -15.43
C LYS A 91 30.31 17.33 -16.48
N LYS A 92 30.86 17.17 -17.69
CA LYS A 92 30.20 16.41 -18.75
C LYS A 92 30.12 14.91 -18.41
N GLN A 93 31.18 14.33 -17.83
CA GLN A 93 31.17 12.93 -17.37
C GLN A 93 30.19 12.72 -16.21
N LEU A 94 30.14 13.63 -15.23
CA LEU A 94 29.17 13.58 -14.14
C LEU A 94 27.72 13.59 -14.67
N ASN A 95 27.43 14.54 -15.55
CA ASN A 95 26.11 14.66 -16.14
C ASN A 95 25.69 13.40 -16.93
N LYS A 96 26.67 12.78 -17.66
CA LYS A 96 26.42 11.54 -18.39
C LYS A 96 26.13 10.38 -17.44
N LYS A 97 26.90 10.23 -16.34
CA LYS A 97 26.67 9.19 -15.32
C LYS A 97 25.34 9.39 -14.59
N VAL A 98 25.03 10.61 -14.18
CA VAL A 98 23.72 10.94 -13.54
C VAL A 98 22.56 10.62 -14.47
N LYS A 99 22.67 10.95 -15.77
CA LYS A 99 21.63 10.65 -16.75
C LYS A 99 21.47 9.14 -16.95
N SER A 100 22.57 8.39 -17.02
CA SER A 100 22.54 6.93 -17.12
C SER A 100 21.85 6.30 -15.91
N GLN A 101 22.22 6.71 -14.69
CA GLN A 101 21.60 6.21 -13.47
C GLN A 101 20.09 6.54 -13.39
N LYS A 102 19.70 7.75 -13.79
CA LYS A 102 18.29 8.12 -13.86
C LYS A 102 17.51 7.24 -14.84
N ASN A 103 18.11 6.90 -15.98
CA ASN A 103 17.49 6.02 -16.96
C ASN A 103 17.37 4.58 -16.44
N LYS A 104 18.43 4.03 -15.81
CA LYS A 104 18.35 2.71 -15.14
C LYS A 104 17.24 2.66 -14.09
N ASN A 105 17.16 3.69 -13.23
CA ASN A 105 16.10 3.80 -12.21
C ASN A 105 14.70 3.94 -12.84
N THR A 106 14.58 4.71 -13.92
CA THR A 106 13.30 4.86 -14.64
C THR A 106 12.83 3.54 -15.25
N ASN A 107 13.73 2.76 -15.83
CA ASN A 107 13.39 1.46 -16.40
C ASN A 107 13.01 0.45 -15.31
N ALA A 108 13.69 0.45 -14.16
CA ALA A 108 13.30 -0.35 -13.00
C ALA A 108 11.90 0.05 -12.50
N PHE A 109 11.61 1.34 -12.39
CA PHE A 109 10.31 1.86 -12.00
C PHE A 109 9.20 1.47 -13.00
N LYS A 110 9.46 1.58 -14.32
CA LYS A 110 8.52 1.13 -15.36
C LYS A 110 8.19 -0.36 -15.24
N LYS A 111 9.18 -1.21 -14.92
CA LYS A 111 8.96 -2.65 -14.72
C LYS A 111 8.10 -2.96 -13.48
N LEU A 112 8.20 -2.13 -12.43
CA LEU A 112 7.50 -2.32 -11.15
C LEU A 112 6.05 -1.78 -11.18
N ILE A 113 5.80 -0.67 -11.89
CA ILE A 113 4.48 -0.01 -11.94
C ILE A 113 3.87 -0.18 -13.34
N ASN A 114 3.17 -1.27 -13.53
CA ASN A 114 2.52 -1.59 -14.80
C ASN A 114 1.09 -1.02 -14.89
N LYS A 115 0.87 0.25 -14.50
CA LYS A 115 -0.44 0.90 -14.54
C LYS A 115 -0.38 2.19 -15.37
N LYS A 116 -1.30 2.32 -16.34
CA LYS A 116 -1.59 3.60 -17.01
C LYS A 116 -2.17 4.56 -15.96
N SER A 117 -1.45 5.61 -15.61
CA SER A 117 -1.89 6.69 -14.73
C SER A 117 -2.35 7.88 -15.58
N LEU A 118 -3.33 8.64 -15.08
CA LEU A 118 -3.78 9.89 -15.70
C LEU A 118 -2.69 10.99 -15.64
N LEU A 119 -1.73 10.86 -14.74
CA LEU A 119 -0.55 11.70 -14.65
C LEU A 119 0.63 10.90 -15.18
N ASN A 120 1.52 11.52 -15.93
CA ASN A 120 2.73 10.86 -16.43
C ASN A 120 3.75 10.67 -15.30
N ASP A 121 3.54 9.60 -14.52
CA ASP A 121 4.35 9.26 -13.35
C ASP A 121 5.83 9.09 -13.72
N TYR A 122 6.11 8.55 -14.92
CA TYR A 122 7.47 8.34 -15.39
C TYR A 122 8.21 9.63 -15.68
N ALA A 123 7.54 10.61 -16.26
CA ALA A 123 8.11 11.93 -16.51
C ALA A 123 8.42 12.64 -15.18
N TYR A 124 7.50 12.59 -14.21
CA TYR A 124 7.72 13.15 -12.88
C TYR A 124 8.90 12.46 -12.16
N PHE A 125 8.94 11.12 -12.17
CA PHE A 125 10.02 10.34 -11.57
C PHE A 125 11.38 10.67 -12.19
N LYS A 126 11.43 10.79 -13.52
CA LYS A 126 12.67 11.06 -14.26
C LYS A 126 13.17 12.49 -14.06
N ASP A 127 12.28 13.49 -14.17
CA ASP A 127 12.67 14.90 -14.33
C ASP A 127 12.60 15.71 -13.05
N LYS A 128 11.73 15.33 -12.09
CA LYS A 128 11.48 16.09 -10.86
C LYS A 128 12.11 15.48 -9.60
N MET A 129 12.36 14.16 -9.59
CA MET A 129 12.88 13.49 -8.41
C MET A 129 14.42 13.44 -8.43
N THR A 130 15.01 13.57 -7.24
CA THR A 130 16.43 13.35 -7.03
C THR A 130 16.78 11.85 -7.08
N ILE A 131 18.04 11.51 -7.29
CA ILE A 131 18.48 10.09 -7.34
C ILE A 131 18.16 9.35 -6.04
N GLU A 132 18.31 10.01 -4.89
CA GLU A 132 18.00 9.42 -3.59
C GLU A 132 16.50 9.14 -3.43
N GLU A 133 15.65 10.08 -3.84
CA GLU A 133 14.19 9.90 -3.84
C GLU A 133 13.78 8.76 -4.79
N GLN A 134 14.39 8.68 -5.97
CA GLN A 134 14.15 7.59 -6.92
C GLN A 134 14.49 6.22 -6.32
N LYS A 135 15.66 6.08 -5.68
CA LYS A 135 16.05 4.85 -4.99
C LYS A 135 15.09 4.47 -3.87
N ARG A 136 14.66 5.46 -3.08
CA ARG A 136 13.68 5.24 -2.01
C ARG A 136 12.35 4.74 -2.56
N VAL A 137 11.81 5.38 -3.61
CA VAL A 137 10.54 4.97 -4.24
C VAL A 137 10.65 3.55 -4.81
N ILE A 138 11.77 3.21 -5.46
CA ILE A 138 11.99 1.85 -5.97
C ILE A 138 11.95 0.84 -4.83
N SER A 139 12.68 1.09 -3.74
CA SER A 139 12.71 0.20 -2.58
C SER A 139 11.31 0.04 -1.94
N GLU A 140 10.56 1.12 -1.82
CA GLU A 140 9.19 1.11 -1.29
C GLU A 140 8.24 0.29 -2.19
N VAL A 141 8.33 0.47 -3.51
CA VAL A 141 7.54 -0.30 -4.48
C VAL A 141 7.94 -1.78 -4.49
N GLU A 142 9.21 -2.10 -4.33
CA GLU A 142 9.66 -3.48 -4.19
C GLU A 142 9.10 -4.14 -2.93
N GLU A 143 9.08 -3.45 -1.79
CA GLU A 143 8.46 -3.94 -0.56
C GLU A 143 6.95 -4.16 -0.73
N ILE A 144 6.25 -3.20 -1.33
CA ILE A 144 4.82 -3.32 -1.63
C ILE A 144 4.56 -4.50 -2.57
N ASN A 145 5.38 -4.65 -3.60
CA ASN A 145 5.24 -5.77 -4.53
C ASN A 145 5.51 -7.12 -3.86
N LYS A 146 6.50 -7.22 -2.95
CA LYS A 146 6.72 -8.44 -2.16
C LYS A 146 5.49 -8.85 -1.35
N ILE A 147 4.74 -7.87 -0.84
CA ILE A 147 3.50 -8.10 -0.09
C ILE A 147 2.34 -8.46 -1.04
N ASN A 148 2.27 -7.78 -2.20
CA ASN A 148 1.17 -7.90 -3.16
C ASN A 148 1.37 -9.02 -4.20
N ILE A 149 2.59 -9.56 -4.34
CA ILE A 149 2.80 -10.70 -5.23
C ILE A 149 2.00 -11.87 -4.68
N VAL A 150 0.97 -12.25 -5.41
CA VAL A 150 0.31 -13.55 -5.26
C VAL A 150 1.36 -14.61 -5.61
N GLN A 151 2.14 -15.00 -4.60
CA GLN A 151 3.25 -15.95 -4.77
C GLN A 151 2.79 -17.31 -5.30
N LYS A 152 1.48 -17.60 -5.17
CA LYS A 152 0.88 -18.84 -5.63
C LYS A 152 -0.41 -18.56 -6.40
N PRO A 153 -0.72 -19.33 -7.46
CA PRO A 153 -2.01 -19.25 -8.14
C PRO A 153 -3.18 -19.44 -7.18
N TYR A 154 -4.28 -18.70 -7.36
CA TYR A 154 -5.47 -18.74 -6.50
C TYR A 154 -5.95 -20.16 -6.18
N ARG A 155 -5.92 -21.08 -7.16
CA ARG A 155 -6.34 -22.48 -6.97
C ARG A 155 -5.50 -23.22 -5.93
N LEU A 156 -4.18 -23.05 -5.99
CA LEU A 156 -3.29 -23.73 -5.05
C LEU A 156 -3.43 -23.12 -3.66
N THR A 157 -3.47 -21.80 -3.56
CA THR A 157 -3.70 -21.10 -2.29
C THR A 157 -5.03 -21.52 -1.65
N LEU A 158 -6.11 -21.65 -2.45
CA LEU A 158 -7.42 -22.10 -1.97
C LEU A 158 -7.37 -23.54 -1.44
N LEU A 159 -6.67 -24.43 -2.12
CA LEU A 159 -6.59 -25.84 -1.73
C LEU A 159 -5.80 -26.04 -0.43
N GLU A 160 -4.72 -25.26 -0.26
CA GLU A 160 -3.89 -25.30 0.96
C GLU A 160 -4.53 -24.60 2.16
N ALA A 161 -5.42 -23.62 1.92
CA ALA A 161 -6.07 -22.87 2.99
C ALA A 161 -7.00 -23.77 3.83
N ASP A 162 -7.06 -23.51 5.12
CA ASP A 162 -8.00 -24.17 6.04
C ASP A 162 -9.41 -23.56 5.93
N ILE A 163 -10.10 -23.91 4.86
CA ILE A 163 -11.44 -23.42 4.53
C ILE A 163 -12.39 -24.61 4.42
N PRO A 164 -13.62 -24.54 4.90
CA PRO A 164 -14.62 -25.59 4.73
C PRO A 164 -14.82 -25.99 3.26
N VAL A 165 -14.89 -27.29 2.99
CA VAL A 165 -14.89 -27.85 1.63
C VAL A 165 -16.00 -27.25 0.74
N HIS A 166 -17.19 -27.01 1.30
CA HIS A 166 -18.30 -26.42 0.55
C HIS A 166 -17.98 -24.98 0.07
N LEU A 167 -17.29 -24.19 0.90
CA LEU A 167 -16.84 -22.84 0.52
C LEU A 167 -15.69 -22.88 -0.50
N LYS A 168 -14.78 -23.85 -0.37
CA LYS A 168 -13.75 -24.10 -1.39
C LYS A 168 -14.38 -24.40 -2.76
N SER A 169 -15.44 -25.19 -2.79
CA SER A 169 -16.14 -25.54 -4.04
C SER A 169 -16.70 -24.28 -4.72
N ILE A 170 -17.35 -23.39 -3.97
CA ILE A 170 -17.90 -22.13 -4.49
C ILE A 170 -16.78 -21.25 -5.05
N ALA A 171 -15.69 -21.06 -4.27
CA ALA A 171 -14.57 -20.26 -4.68
C ALA A 171 -13.85 -20.82 -5.90
N LEU A 172 -13.68 -22.14 -5.98
CA LEU A 172 -13.06 -22.80 -7.13
C LEU A 172 -13.88 -22.60 -8.41
N SER A 173 -15.21 -22.65 -8.33
CA SER A 173 -16.11 -22.36 -9.44
C SER A 173 -15.91 -20.91 -9.94
N LYS A 174 -15.86 -19.93 -9.02
CA LYS A 174 -15.63 -18.51 -9.35
C LYS A 174 -14.24 -18.29 -9.97
N ILE A 175 -13.19 -18.90 -9.44
CA ILE A 175 -11.83 -18.84 -9.99
C ILE A 175 -11.79 -19.46 -11.40
N SER A 176 -12.57 -20.53 -11.63
CA SER A 176 -12.67 -21.16 -12.94
C SER A 176 -13.37 -20.26 -13.96
N SER A 177 -14.46 -19.60 -13.56
CA SER A 177 -15.16 -18.61 -14.40
C SER A 177 -14.24 -17.43 -14.77
N LEU A 178 -13.47 -16.90 -13.81
CA LEU A 178 -12.55 -15.79 -14.03
C LEU A 178 -11.54 -16.06 -15.15
N ARG A 179 -11.12 -17.33 -15.30
CA ARG A 179 -10.13 -17.73 -16.31
C ARG A 179 -10.66 -17.62 -17.74
N HIS A 180 -11.97 -17.69 -17.91
CA HIS A 180 -12.64 -17.66 -19.23
C HIS A 180 -13.26 -16.30 -19.56
N MET A 181 -13.11 -15.31 -18.65
CA MET A 181 -13.63 -13.97 -18.82
C MET A 181 -12.60 -13.05 -19.47
N ASP A 182 -13.07 -12.15 -20.34
CA ASP A 182 -12.23 -11.10 -20.91
C ASP A 182 -11.92 -10.02 -19.84
N PRO A 183 -10.65 -9.69 -19.60
CA PRO A 183 -10.25 -8.62 -18.69
C PRO A 183 -10.82 -7.23 -19.02
N GLY A 184 -11.24 -7.01 -20.28
CA GLY A 184 -11.91 -5.75 -20.70
C GLY A 184 -13.35 -5.61 -20.21
N ASN A 185 -13.96 -6.68 -19.70
CA ASN A 185 -15.35 -6.68 -19.26
C ASN A 185 -15.46 -6.29 -17.77
N GLY A 186 -16.42 -5.42 -17.42
CA GLY A 186 -16.72 -5.05 -16.04
C GLY A 186 -17.04 -6.22 -15.11
N GLU A 187 -17.65 -7.29 -15.62
CA GLU A 187 -17.93 -8.53 -14.87
C GLU A 187 -16.66 -9.25 -14.43
N TYR A 188 -15.57 -9.17 -15.20
CA TYR A 188 -14.27 -9.73 -14.81
C TYR A 188 -13.77 -9.12 -13.51
N TYR A 189 -13.79 -7.79 -13.39
CA TYR A 189 -13.35 -7.09 -12.18
C TYR A 189 -14.25 -7.39 -10.98
N LYS A 190 -15.53 -7.59 -11.20
CA LYS A 190 -16.49 -8.01 -10.17
C LYS A 190 -16.12 -9.38 -9.58
N VAL A 191 -15.92 -10.37 -10.45
CA VAL A 191 -15.53 -11.73 -10.02
C VAL A 191 -14.14 -11.73 -9.41
N LYS A 192 -13.20 -10.98 -9.99
CA LYS A 192 -11.84 -10.84 -9.45
C LYS A 192 -11.85 -10.25 -8.05
N ASN A 193 -12.57 -9.15 -7.84
CA ASN A 193 -12.69 -8.52 -6.53
C ASN A 193 -13.34 -9.47 -5.51
N TRP A 194 -14.34 -10.25 -5.94
CA TRP A 194 -14.92 -11.29 -5.11
C TRP A 194 -13.89 -12.33 -4.67
N VAL A 195 -13.10 -12.85 -5.60
CA VAL A 195 -12.06 -13.85 -5.30
C VAL A 195 -11.00 -13.26 -4.39
N ASP A 196 -10.52 -12.06 -4.69
CA ASP A 196 -9.48 -11.37 -3.90
C ASP A 196 -9.93 -11.17 -2.44
N THR A 197 -11.17 -10.71 -2.23
CA THR A 197 -11.71 -10.50 -0.89
C THR A 197 -11.97 -11.84 -0.18
N PHE A 198 -12.52 -12.84 -0.87
CA PHE A 198 -12.74 -14.16 -0.31
C PHE A 198 -11.45 -14.78 0.22
N MET A 199 -10.36 -14.65 -0.54
CA MET A 199 -9.04 -15.17 -0.14
C MET A 199 -8.42 -14.43 1.06
N GLN A 200 -8.89 -13.21 1.35
CA GLN A 200 -8.43 -12.43 2.51
C GLN A 200 -9.22 -12.73 3.78
N ILE A 201 -10.38 -13.39 3.70
CA ILE A 201 -11.17 -13.77 4.88
C ILE A 201 -10.35 -14.75 5.73
N PRO A 202 -10.16 -14.48 7.02
CA PRO A 202 -9.33 -15.28 7.90
C PRO A 202 -10.06 -16.53 8.42
N PHE A 203 -10.52 -17.41 7.52
CA PHE A 203 -11.23 -18.63 7.89
C PHE A 203 -10.47 -19.42 8.95
N ASN A 204 -11.20 -19.95 9.92
CA ASN A 204 -10.68 -20.75 11.05
C ASN A 204 -9.61 -20.08 11.92
N ARG A 205 -9.33 -18.78 11.73
CA ARG A 205 -8.41 -18.02 12.57
C ARG A 205 -9.15 -17.34 13.70
N TYR A 206 -9.14 -17.98 14.88
CA TYR A 206 -9.77 -17.48 16.09
C TYR A 206 -8.71 -17.05 17.10
N LYS A 207 -8.91 -15.88 17.72
CA LYS A 207 -8.14 -15.47 18.90
C LYS A 207 -8.77 -16.13 20.12
N THR A 208 -8.11 -17.14 20.66
CA THR A 208 -8.56 -17.85 21.88
C THR A 208 -8.18 -17.04 23.12
N LEU A 209 -8.90 -17.25 24.21
CA LEU A 209 -8.47 -16.76 25.52
C LEU A 209 -7.11 -17.41 25.88
N PRO A 210 -6.19 -16.63 26.46
CA PRO A 210 -4.88 -17.15 26.84
C PRO A 210 -4.95 -18.18 27.96
N LEU A 211 -6.11 -18.37 28.56
CA LEU A 211 -6.31 -19.15 29.77
C LEU A 211 -7.58 -20.00 29.69
N SER A 212 -7.52 -21.21 30.22
CA SER A 212 -8.65 -22.10 30.47
C SER A 212 -8.59 -22.65 31.93
N ILE A 213 -9.66 -23.23 32.38
CA ILE A 213 -9.72 -23.80 33.75
C ILE A 213 -8.63 -24.90 33.99
N GLU A 214 -8.14 -25.50 32.91
CA GLU A 214 -7.09 -26.52 32.96
C GLU A 214 -5.71 -25.98 33.35
N ASN A 215 -5.48 -24.65 33.17
CA ASN A 215 -4.22 -24.00 33.53
C ASN A 215 -3.99 -23.86 35.04
N GLY A 216 -5.04 -24.05 35.85
CA GLY A 216 -4.98 -23.97 37.29
C GLY A 216 -5.76 -22.83 37.91
N ILE A 217 -6.13 -22.98 39.18
CA ILE A 217 -6.99 -22.04 39.89
C ILE A 217 -6.28 -20.70 40.14
N ASN A 218 -4.98 -20.73 40.43
CA ASN A 218 -4.22 -19.52 40.71
C ASN A 218 -4.12 -18.62 39.49
N ASP A 219 -3.81 -19.18 38.33
CA ASP A 219 -3.69 -18.42 37.05
C ASP A 219 -5.04 -17.83 36.66
N CYS A 220 -6.14 -18.58 36.86
CA CYS A 220 -7.50 -18.07 36.63
C CYS A 220 -7.83 -16.92 37.60
N HIS A 221 -7.45 -17.01 38.86
CA HIS A 221 -7.66 -15.94 39.84
C HIS A 221 -6.90 -14.65 39.42
N ASP A 222 -5.61 -14.78 39.06
CA ASP A 222 -4.75 -13.66 38.66
C ASP A 222 -5.26 -13.01 37.38
N TYR A 223 -5.70 -13.82 36.42
CA TYR A 223 -6.31 -13.30 35.19
C TYR A 223 -7.61 -12.52 35.48
N MET A 224 -8.46 -13.04 36.34
CA MET A 224 -9.70 -12.35 36.76
C MET A 224 -9.40 -11.07 37.51
N ALA A 225 -8.41 -11.05 38.40
CA ALA A 225 -7.97 -9.85 39.11
C ALA A 225 -7.44 -8.79 38.14
N ASN A 226 -6.62 -9.19 37.19
CA ASN A 226 -6.09 -8.31 36.13
C ASN A 226 -7.22 -7.77 35.22
N SER A 227 -8.15 -8.64 34.83
CA SER A 227 -9.31 -8.25 34.03
C SER A 227 -10.17 -7.18 34.74
N LYS A 228 -10.37 -7.32 36.04
CA LYS A 228 -11.04 -6.30 36.85
C LYS A 228 -10.27 -4.98 36.85
N ALA A 229 -8.95 -5.03 37.03
CA ALA A 229 -8.10 -3.85 37.00
C ALA A 229 -8.16 -3.12 35.63
N ILE A 230 -8.20 -3.86 34.53
CA ILE A 230 -8.37 -3.30 33.17
C ILE A 230 -9.72 -2.56 33.07
N LEU A 231 -10.81 -3.16 33.55
CA LEU A 231 -12.13 -2.51 33.52
C LEU A 231 -12.18 -1.25 34.40
N ASP A 232 -11.52 -1.29 35.56
CA ASP A 232 -11.45 -0.15 36.48
C ASP A 232 -10.61 1.01 35.91
N GLN A 233 -9.56 0.70 35.15
CA GLN A 233 -8.80 1.71 34.42
C GLN A 233 -9.54 2.28 33.20
N ALA A 234 -10.33 1.45 32.51
CA ALA A 234 -11.06 1.87 31.32
C ALA A 234 -12.15 2.90 31.62
N VAL A 235 -12.93 2.68 32.68
CA VAL A 235 -14.08 3.55 33.02
C VAL A 235 -14.27 3.65 34.54
N TYR A 236 -14.53 4.82 35.04
CA TYR A 236 -14.90 5.04 36.45
C TYR A 236 -16.37 4.62 36.70
N GLY A 237 -16.61 3.93 37.79
CA GLY A 237 -17.97 3.45 38.16
C GLY A 237 -18.45 2.28 37.31
N LEU A 238 -19.74 2.25 36.96
CA LEU A 238 -20.40 1.17 36.20
C LEU A 238 -20.19 -0.24 36.80
N ASN A 239 -20.24 -0.34 38.14
CA ASN A 239 -19.86 -1.56 38.86
C ASN A 239 -20.72 -2.77 38.45
N ASP A 240 -22.05 -2.57 38.25
CA ASP A 240 -22.95 -3.65 37.85
C ASP A 240 -22.60 -4.18 36.44
N ALA A 241 -22.32 -3.27 35.50
CA ALA A 241 -21.89 -3.69 34.15
C ALA A 241 -20.54 -4.39 34.18
N LYS A 242 -19.58 -3.91 34.96
CA LYS A 242 -18.27 -4.58 35.15
C LYS A 242 -18.42 -5.96 35.76
N LEU A 243 -19.31 -6.10 36.76
CA LEU A 243 -19.57 -7.40 37.38
C LEU A 243 -20.14 -8.40 36.37
N GLN A 244 -21.13 -7.98 35.56
CA GLN A 244 -21.66 -8.84 34.49
C GLN A 244 -20.59 -9.23 33.45
N ILE A 245 -19.75 -8.30 33.05
CA ILE A 245 -18.62 -8.60 32.15
C ILE A 245 -17.67 -9.62 32.80
N MET A 246 -17.35 -9.45 34.08
CA MET A 246 -16.50 -10.39 34.80
C MET A 246 -17.11 -11.79 34.91
N GLN A 247 -18.42 -11.88 35.12
CA GLN A 247 -19.14 -13.17 35.12
C GLN A 247 -19.06 -13.84 33.76
N MET A 248 -19.19 -13.10 32.68
CA MET A 248 -19.06 -13.63 31.32
C MET A 248 -17.63 -14.07 31.00
N VAL A 249 -16.61 -13.31 31.43
CA VAL A 249 -15.20 -13.73 31.29
C VAL A 249 -14.97 -15.04 32.04
N GLY A 250 -15.48 -15.18 33.27
CA GLY A 250 -15.44 -16.42 34.06
C GLY A 250 -16.13 -17.59 33.35
N GLN A 251 -17.27 -17.33 32.70
CA GLN A 251 -17.98 -18.35 31.92
C GLN A 251 -17.14 -18.81 30.70
N TRP A 252 -16.49 -17.90 29.99
CA TRP A 252 -15.63 -18.25 28.87
C TRP A 252 -14.37 -19.01 29.28
N ILE A 253 -13.80 -18.71 30.45
CA ILE A 253 -12.68 -19.48 31.01
C ILE A 253 -13.13 -20.88 31.32
N SER A 254 -14.33 -21.05 31.91
CA SER A 254 -14.89 -22.35 32.28
C SER A 254 -15.35 -23.19 31.10
N ASN A 255 -15.80 -22.52 30.02
CA ASN A 255 -16.26 -23.18 28.79
C ASN A 255 -15.70 -22.48 27.54
N PRO A 256 -14.47 -22.76 27.13
CA PRO A 256 -13.84 -22.14 25.95
C PRO A 256 -14.57 -22.40 24.64
N THR A 257 -15.40 -23.42 24.56
CA THR A 257 -16.17 -23.78 23.36
C THR A 257 -17.54 -23.14 23.32
N SER A 258 -17.90 -22.29 24.30
CA SER A 258 -19.18 -21.59 24.31
C SER A 258 -19.35 -20.69 23.07
N VAL A 259 -20.57 -20.69 22.55
CA VAL A 259 -20.96 -19.85 21.41
C VAL A 259 -20.80 -18.37 21.79
N GLY A 260 -20.49 -17.52 20.82
CA GLY A 260 -20.33 -16.07 21.01
C GLY A 260 -21.53 -15.44 21.72
N THR A 261 -21.28 -14.43 22.53
CA THR A 261 -22.27 -13.77 23.35
C THR A 261 -22.59 -12.38 22.83
N ALA A 262 -23.85 -12.03 22.76
CA ALA A 262 -24.31 -10.66 22.49
C ALA A 262 -24.61 -9.94 23.83
N ILE A 263 -24.04 -8.74 24.00
CA ILE A 263 -24.21 -7.92 25.18
C ILE A 263 -24.93 -6.64 24.79
N ALA A 264 -26.07 -6.36 25.41
CA ALA A 264 -26.75 -5.08 25.25
C ALA A 264 -26.38 -4.13 26.41
N ILE A 265 -25.78 -2.98 26.07
CA ILE A 265 -25.41 -1.95 27.05
C ILE A 265 -26.30 -0.74 26.85
N LYS A 266 -27.21 -0.47 27.83
CA LYS A 266 -28.10 0.68 27.83
C LYS A 266 -27.64 1.70 28.87
N GLY A 267 -27.66 2.97 28.51
CA GLY A 267 -27.35 4.07 29.45
C GLY A 267 -27.29 5.43 28.76
N PRO A 268 -27.23 6.53 29.51
CA PRO A 268 -27.15 7.88 28.97
C PRO A 268 -25.93 8.09 28.10
N MET A 269 -25.94 9.13 27.26
CA MET A 269 -24.76 9.53 26.47
C MET A 269 -23.61 9.92 27.40
N GLY A 270 -22.35 9.73 26.95
CA GLY A 270 -21.18 10.17 27.71
C GLY A 270 -20.79 9.32 28.92
N THR A 271 -21.49 8.22 29.22
CA THR A 271 -21.18 7.35 30.37
C THR A 271 -20.01 6.39 30.13
N GLY A 272 -19.34 6.44 28.99
CA GLY A 272 -18.18 5.61 28.71
C GLY A 272 -18.48 4.19 28.17
N LYS A 273 -19.71 3.96 27.63
CA LYS A 273 -20.10 2.65 27.07
C LYS A 273 -19.12 2.13 26.02
N THR A 274 -18.80 2.94 25.03
CA THR A 274 -17.86 2.59 23.96
C THR A 274 -16.44 2.34 24.51
N THR A 275 -16.00 3.17 25.46
CA THR A 275 -14.69 3.04 26.11
C THR A 275 -14.61 1.74 26.91
N LEU A 276 -15.68 1.36 27.61
CA LEU A 276 -15.76 0.10 28.36
C LEU A 276 -15.55 -1.11 27.44
N VAL A 277 -16.14 -1.08 26.24
CA VAL A 277 -15.97 -2.19 25.28
C VAL A 277 -14.59 -2.15 24.63
N LYS A 278 -14.16 -0.98 24.15
CA LYS A 278 -12.89 -0.83 23.43
C LYS A 278 -11.68 -1.03 24.33
N GLU A 279 -11.62 -0.34 25.47
CA GLU A 279 -10.46 -0.37 26.36
C GLU A 279 -10.57 -1.42 27.46
N GLY A 280 -11.79 -1.95 27.72
CA GLY A 280 -12.04 -3.01 28.68
C GLY A 280 -12.16 -4.38 28.01
N ILE A 281 -13.33 -4.70 27.47
CA ILE A 281 -13.64 -6.04 26.95
C ILE A 281 -12.64 -6.52 25.88
N SER A 282 -12.35 -5.66 24.91
CA SER A 282 -11.45 -6.00 23.79
C SER A 282 -10.04 -6.34 24.29
N LYS A 283 -9.52 -5.60 25.28
CA LYS A 283 -8.20 -5.87 25.88
C LYS A 283 -8.18 -7.16 26.72
N ILE A 284 -9.22 -7.40 27.52
CA ILE A 284 -9.36 -8.63 28.31
C ILE A 284 -9.36 -9.85 27.38
N LEU A 285 -10.13 -9.81 26.30
CA LEU A 285 -10.25 -10.90 25.35
C LEU A 285 -9.05 -11.00 24.37
N ASN A 286 -8.18 -10.02 24.37
CA ASN A 286 -7.12 -9.86 23.37
C ASN A 286 -7.64 -10.00 21.93
N ARG A 287 -8.81 -9.37 21.69
CA ARG A 287 -9.47 -9.34 20.37
C ARG A 287 -9.55 -7.94 19.82
N ASP A 288 -9.46 -7.80 18.52
CA ASP A 288 -9.57 -6.50 17.88
C ASP A 288 -10.96 -5.92 18.05
N PHE A 289 -11.02 -4.61 18.26
CA PHE A 289 -12.25 -3.86 18.39
C PHE A 289 -12.68 -3.30 17.04
N ALA A 290 -13.94 -3.52 16.67
CA ALA A 290 -14.54 -2.95 15.48
C ALA A 290 -15.80 -2.17 15.85
N PHE A 291 -15.91 -0.95 15.34
CA PHE A 291 -17.03 -0.04 15.57
C PHE A 291 -17.94 0.02 14.34
N ILE A 292 -19.24 -0.13 14.55
CA ILE A 292 -20.26 0.04 13.53
C ILE A 292 -21.33 1.00 14.05
N ALA A 293 -21.45 2.18 13.43
CA ALA A 293 -22.55 3.10 13.70
C ALA A 293 -23.77 2.68 12.86
N LEU A 294 -24.88 2.36 13.50
CA LEU A 294 -26.13 1.98 12.83
C LEU A 294 -27.09 3.17 12.62
N GLY A 295 -26.84 4.29 13.28
CA GLY A 295 -27.73 5.47 13.25
C GLY A 295 -27.97 6.10 11.87
N GLY A 296 -27.21 5.71 10.84
CA GLY A 296 -27.42 6.10 9.45
C GLY A 296 -27.70 4.95 8.50
N ALA A 297 -27.73 3.72 8.98
CA ALA A 297 -27.94 2.53 8.16
C ALA A 297 -29.45 2.30 7.98
N THR A 298 -29.92 2.51 6.76
CA THR A 298 -31.36 2.33 6.41
C THR A 298 -31.66 0.92 5.90
N ASP A 299 -30.65 0.12 5.60
CA ASP A 299 -30.79 -1.18 4.95
C ASP A 299 -29.80 -2.22 5.53
N SER A 300 -30.23 -3.48 5.59
CA SER A 300 -29.42 -4.63 5.99
C SER A 300 -28.21 -4.85 5.09
N SER A 301 -28.27 -4.41 3.84
CA SER A 301 -27.19 -4.50 2.87
C SER A 301 -25.91 -3.81 3.33
N PHE A 302 -25.99 -2.81 4.20
CA PHE A 302 -24.82 -2.21 4.84
C PHE A 302 -23.98 -3.24 5.61
N LEU A 303 -24.62 -4.18 6.31
CA LEU A 303 -23.95 -5.22 7.09
C LEU A 303 -23.61 -6.46 6.25
N GLU A 304 -24.55 -6.91 5.42
CA GLU A 304 -24.48 -8.15 4.68
C GLU A 304 -23.80 -8.00 3.30
N GLY A 305 -23.85 -6.80 2.74
CA GLY A 305 -23.43 -6.50 1.37
C GLY A 305 -24.59 -6.54 0.40
N HIS A 306 -24.36 -6.02 -0.79
CA HIS A 306 -25.33 -6.04 -1.87
C HIS A 306 -25.32 -7.37 -2.64
N SER A 307 -26.47 -7.75 -3.18
CA SER A 307 -26.55 -8.90 -4.07
C SER A 307 -25.57 -8.74 -5.24
N TYR A 308 -24.89 -9.82 -5.59
CA TYR A 308 -23.90 -9.87 -6.68
C TYR A 308 -24.44 -9.40 -8.04
N THR A 309 -25.76 -9.39 -8.23
CA THR A 309 -26.42 -8.98 -9.48
C THR A 309 -26.37 -7.48 -9.75
N TYR A 310 -26.10 -6.65 -8.74
CA TYR A 310 -26.06 -5.19 -8.91
C TYR A 310 -24.68 -4.72 -9.37
N GLU A 311 -24.67 -3.74 -10.25
CA GLU A 311 -23.47 -3.04 -10.64
C GLU A 311 -22.92 -2.26 -9.43
N GLY A 312 -21.60 -2.39 -9.16
CA GLY A 312 -21.00 -1.81 -7.95
C GLY A 312 -21.28 -2.56 -6.65
N SER A 313 -21.75 -3.83 -6.71
CA SER A 313 -21.93 -4.66 -5.52
C SER A 313 -20.64 -4.78 -4.72
N THR A 314 -20.72 -4.47 -3.43
CA THR A 314 -19.61 -4.53 -2.48
C THR A 314 -19.94 -5.46 -1.33
N TRP A 315 -18.90 -5.92 -0.67
CA TRP A 315 -19.01 -6.70 0.56
C TRP A 315 -19.66 -5.89 1.67
N GLY A 316 -20.38 -6.57 2.55
CA GLY A 316 -20.93 -5.95 3.76
C GLY A 316 -19.83 -5.59 4.75
N LYS A 317 -20.20 -4.71 5.68
CA LYS A 317 -19.31 -4.21 6.73
C LYS A 317 -18.72 -5.31 7.61
N ILE A 318 -19.43 -6.42 7.78
CA ILE A 318 -18.96 -7.57 8.54
C ILE A 318 -17.72 -8.20 7.88
N VAL A 319 -17.76 -8.43 6.57
CA VAL A 319 -16.62 -9.00 5.84
C VAL A 319 -15.43 -8.06 5.89
N ASP A 320 -15.67 -6.76 5.71
CA ASP A 320 -14.63 -5.71 5.79
C ASP A 320 -13.90 -5.72 7.15
N ILE A 321 -14.65 -5.91 8.23
CA ILE A 321 -14.09 -6.03 9.58
C ILE A 321 -13.25 -7.30 9.72
N LEU A 322 -13.74 -8.45 9.29
CA LEU A 322 -13.02 -9.72 9.38
C LEU A 322 -11.68 -9.67 8.62
N VAL A 323 -11.68 -9.08 7.43
CA VAL A 323 -10.48 -8.89 6.62
C VAL A 323 -9.48 -7.96 7.32
N LYS A 324 -9.95 -6.85 7.90
CA LYS A 324 -9.10 -5.88 8.61
C LYS A 324 -8.50 -6.43 9.89
N THR A 325 -9.30 -7.15 10.67
CA THR A 325 -8.87 -7.71 11.96
C THR A 325 -8.08 -9.02 11.82
N LYS A 326 -8.09 -9.61 10.63
CA LYS A 326 -7.43 -10.91 10.35
C LYS A 326 -7.82 -12.01 11.33
N SER A 327 -9.03 -11.93 11.90
CA SER A 327 -9.60 -12.85 12.89
C SER A 327 -11.09 -13.06 12.67
N MET A 328 -11.58 -14.27 12.91
CA MET A 328 -13.00 -14.62 12.79
C MET A 328 -13.85 -14.21 13.99
N ASN A 329 -13.24 -13.76 15.07
CA ASN A 329 -13.93 -13.43 16.33
C ASN A 329 -13.52 -12.07 16.92
N PRO A 330 -13.54 -10.98 16.15
CA PRO A 330 -13.34 -9.64 16.70
C PRO A 330 -14.48 -9.26 17.65
N VAL A 331 -14.26 -8.24 18.48
CA VAL A 331 -15.31 -7.60 19.28
C VAL A 331 -15.98 -6.55 18.41
N ILE A 332 -17.21 -6.79 17.98
CA ILE A 332 -17.98 -5.85 17.16
C ILE A 332 -18.92 -5.06 18.08
N TYR A 333 -18.78 -3.75 18.07
CA TYR A 333 -19.63 -2.82 18.80
C TYR A 333 -20.57 -2.11 17.84
N PHE A 334 -21.88 -2.35 18.02
CA PHE A 334 -22.93 -1.66 17.30
C PHE A 334 -23.39 -0.46 18.13
N ASP A 335 -23.32 0.71 17.56
CA ASP A 335 -23.78 1.95 18.20
C ASP A 335 -25.11 2.41 17.61
N GLU A 336 -25.96 2.97 18.44
CA GLU A 336 -27.30 3.49 18.07
C GLU A 336 -28.21 2.41 17.43
N LEU A 337 -28.35 1.28 18.16
CA LEU A 337 -29.30 0.22 17.83
C LEU A 337 -30.75 0.66 18.01
#